data_8fae9087d44b5f3b41c4bc15c3875e4c
#
_entry.id   8fae9087d44b5f3b41c4bc15c3875e4c
#
_cell.length_a   1.000
_cell.length_b   1.000
_cell.length_c   1.000
_cell.angle_alpha   90.00
_cell.angle_beta   90.00
_cell.angle_gamma   90.00
#
_symmetry.space_group_name_H-M   'P 1'
#
loop_
_entity.id
_entity.type
_entity.pdbx_description
1 polymer ?
#
loop_
_entity_poly.entity_id
_entity_poly.type
_entity_poly.pdbx_seq_one_letter_code
_entity_poly.pdbx_strand_id
1 'polypeptide(L)'
;MNEQWAAYRESEAFAARVATLYGAGEDVLALQKARYGKLVERFEARFGKQNGGLYFFSAPGRTEIGGNHTDHNNGRVLAAAVDLDTIACVSKTDDNKIVVDSEGFAPITITLDSFEIREADFGTTLSLIRGTAAVMKDMGYKVGGFRATVSSSVLRGSGLSSSAAFEVLIGAIIDGLYNGFVVDAKTRAVIAQKVENIYFGKPCGLMDQMASSVGGMVTIDFKEADAQVEAIACDFAAHGYALCVVNTGGDHGDLTDDYAAIRTEMEAVAAHFGKKVLREVAQEDVENHIGELRKACGDRAVLRALHFYDENARVLEQAAAIRGGDLPAFFDAVKRSGESSWKLLQNVYARPTEEQMAMAIELSRRFLAGDGAQRVHGGGFAGTIQAYVPLARLADYKRLMEDVFGAGSCTALMVRPEGAVMMEM
;
A
#
# COMPACT_ATOMS: atom_id res chain seq x y z
N MET A 1 -12.60 -15.46 -27.91
CA MET A 1 -12.00 -15.74 -26.59
C MET A 1 -10.70 -16.50 -26.82
N ASN A 2 -9.63 -16.13 -26.14
CA ASN A 2 -8.36 -16.84 -26.24
C ASN A 2 -8.50 -18.28 -25.72
N GLU A 3 -8.08 -19.27 -26.49
CA GLU A 3 -8.27 -20.69 -26.16
C GLU A 3 -7.47 -21.09 -24.90
N GLN A 4 -6.27 -20.53 -24.73
CA GLN A 4 -5.44 -20.75 -23.56
C GLN A 4 -6.13 -20.26 -22.29
N TRP A 5 -6.67 -19.03 -22.33
CA TRP A 5 -7.46 -18.48 -21.21
C TRP A 5 -8.72 -19.32 -20.95
N ALA A 6 -9.44 -19.72 -22.00
CA ALA A 6 -10.66 -20.51 -21.84
C ALA A 6 -10.39 -21.85 -21.12
N ALA A 7 -9.26 -22.49 -21.38
CA ALA A 7 -8.83 -23.71 -20.68
C ALA A 7 -8.35 -23.40 -19.24
N TYR A 8 -7.51 -22.37 -19.07
CA TYR A 8 -6.92 -22.04 -17.77
C TYR A 8 -7.96 -21.61 -16.73
N ARG A 9 -8.92 -20.76 -17.11
CA ARG A 9 -9.95 -20.27 -16.16
C ARG A 9 -10.85 -21.37 -15.58
N GLU A 10 -10.96 -22.53 -16.25
CA GLU A 10 -11.74 -23.67 -15.78
C GLU A 10 -10.88 -24.72 -15.08
N SER A 11 -9.57 -24.48 -14.96
CA SER A 11 -8.63 -25.42 -14.32
C SER A 11 -8.66 -25.32 -12.80
N GLU A 12 -8.30 -26.42 -12.14
CA GLU A 12 -8.07 -26.45 -10.69
C GLU A 12 -6.93 -25.53 -10.29
N ALA A 13 -5.92 -25.33 -11.16
CA ALA A 13 -4.79 -24.43 -10.92
C ALA A 13 -5.26 -22.98 -10.78
N PHE A 14 -6.15 -22.49 -11.66
CA PHE A 14 -6.72 -21.16 -11.53
C PHE A 14 -7.56 -21.02 -10.25
N ALA A 15 -8.41 -22.00 -9.93
CA ALA A 15 -9.23 -21.99 -8.73
C ALA A 15 -8.38 -21.96 -7.45
N ALA A 16 -7.33 -22.78 -7.37
CA ALA A 16 -6.38 -22.77 -6.25
C ALA A 16 -5.64 -21.42 -6.13
N ARG A 17 -5.22 -20.86 -7.27
CA ARG A 17 -4.55 -19.57 -7.29
C ARG A 17 -5.46 -18.43 -6.80
N VAL A 18 -6.72 -18.42 -7.26
CA VAL A 18 -7.73 -17.48 -6.78
C VAL A 18 -7.95 -17.61 -5.27
N ALA A 19 -8.10 -18.84 -4.78
CA ALA A 19 -8.29 -19.06 -3.35
C ALA A 19 -7.13 -18.53 -2.49
N THR A 20 -5.89 -18.68 -2.98
CA THR A 20 -4.70 -18.15 -2.30
C THR A 20 -4.68 -16.61 -2.28
N LEU A 21 -5.00 -15.97 -3.41
CA LEU A 21 -4.83 -14.52 -3.55
C LEU A 21 -6.01 -13.71 -3.03
N TYR A 22 -7.23 -14.25 -3.11
CA TYR A 22 -8.48 -13.51 -2.86
C TYR A 22 -9.42 -14.19 -1.85
N GLY A 23 -9.00 -15.34 -1.30
CA GLY A 23 -9.85 -16.14 -0.42
C GLY A 23 -10.65 -17.21 -1.16
N ALA A 24 -11.06 -18.23 -0.40
CA ALA A 24 -11.86 -19.33 -0.91
C ALA A 24 -13.35 -18.96 -0.99
N GLY A 25 -14.06 -19.46 -2.00
CA GLY A 25 -15.50 -19.29 -2.17
C GLY A 25 -15.91 -19.30 -3.64
N GLU A 26 -17.11 -19.84 -3.91
CA GLU A 26 -17.65 -19.88 -5.28
C GLU A 26 -17.88 -18.47 -5.84
N ASP A 27 -18.38 -17.55 -5.02
CA ASP A 27 -18.62 -16.15 -5.41
C ASP A 27 -17.30 -15.44 -5.71
N VAL A 28 -16.25 -15.67 -4.90
CA VAL A 28 -14.91 -15.12 -5.13
C VAL A 28 -14.34 -15.64 -6.45
N LEU A 29 -14.41 -16.95 -6.66
CA LEU A 29 -13.95 -17.57 -7.91
C LEU A 29 -14.70 -17.03 -9.13
N ALA A 30 -16.03 -16.94 -9.06
CA ALA A 30 -16.86 -16.39 -10.14
C ALA A 30 -16.51 -14.92 -10.44
N LEU A 31 -16.32 -14.11 -9.41
CA LEU A 31 -15.91 -12.71 -9.54
C LEU A 31 -14.55 -12.58 -10.24
N GLN A 32 -13.55 -13.38 -9.83
CA GLN A 32 -12.22 -13.32 -10.44
C GLN A 32 -12.22 -13.88 -11.87
N LYS A 33 -12.96 -14.96 -12.16
CA LYS A 33 -13.16 -15.42 -13.54
C LYS A 33 -13.72 -14.33 -14.44
N ALA A 34 -14.71 -13.59 -13.97
CA ALA A 34 -15.31 -12.47 -14.72
C ALA A 34 -14.30 -11.31 -14.89
N ARG A 35 -13.54 -10.96 -13.83
CA ARG A 35 -12.58 -9.87 -13.83
C ARG A 35 -11.40 -10.12 -14.79
N TYR A 36 -10.78 -11.29 -14.70
CA TYR A 36 -9.72 -11.69 -15.63
C TYR A 36 -10.25 -11.91 -17.06
N GLY A 37 -11.49 -12.40 -17.21
CA GLY A 37 -12.14 -12.53 -18.51
C GLY A 37 -12.30 -11.21 -19.24
N LYS A 38 -12.81 -10.17 -18.56
CA LYS A 38 -12.90 -8.80 -19.10
C LYS A 38 -11.54 -8.24 -19.50
N LEU A 39 -10.49 -8.54 -18.72
CA LEU A 39 -9.13 -8.11 -19.02
C LEU A 39 -8.61 -8.71 -20.32
N VAL A 40 -8.87 -10.01 -20.57
CA VAL A 40 -8.52 -10.70 -21.83
C VAL A 40 -9.34 -10.15 -23.00
N GLU A 41 -10.65 -9.97 -22.84
CA GLU A 41 -11.51 -9.37 -23.88
C GLU A 41 -11.00 -7.99 -24.30
N ARG A 42 -10.64 -7.15 -23.34
CA ARG A 42 -10.03 -5.83 -23.58
C ARG A 42 -8.68 -5.95 -24.31
N PHE A 43 -7.85 -6.93 -23.92
CA PHE A 43 -6.59 -7.19 -24.55
C PHE A 43 -6.77 -7.56 -26.04
N GLU A 44 -7.66 -8.51 -26.34
CA GLU A 44 -7.96 -8.93 -27.72
C GLU A 44 -8.58 -7.79 -28.54
N ALA A 45 -9.46 -6.99 -27.94
CA ALA A 45 -10.06 -5.83 -28.62
C ALA A 45 -9.02 -4.77 -28.97
N ARG A 46 -8.02 -4.56 -28.10
CA ARG A 46 -7.00 -3.52 -28.29
C ARG A 46 -5.84 -3.94 -29.19
N PHE A 47 -5.37 -5.18 -29.03
CA PHE A 47 -4.12 -5.65 -29.65
C PHE A 47 -4.34 -6.80 -30.64
N GLY A 48 -5.57 -7.27 -30.81
CA GLY A 48 -5.89 -8.45 -31.61
C GLY A 48 -5.50 -9.75 -30.92
N LYS A 49 -5.83 -10.86 -31.57
CA LYS A 49 -5.39 -12.18 -31.11
C LYS A 49 -3.88 -12.32 -31.28
N GLN A 50 -3.21 -12.76 -30.23
CA GLN A 50 -1.78 -12.97 -30.24
C GLN A 50 -1.47 -14.45 -30.57
N ASN A 51 -0.46 -14.68 -31.42
CA ASN A 51 0.03 -16.02 -31.73
C ASN A 51 0.95 -16.58 -30.63
N GLY A 52 1.45 -15.71 -29.72
CA GLY A 52 2.22 -16.06 -28.53
C GLY A 52 1.32 -16.21 -27.30
N GLY A 53 1.86 -16.78 -26.21
CA GLY A 53 1.14 -16.94 -24.94
C GLY A 53 0.73 -15.61 -24.35
N LEU A 54 -0.38 -15.62 -23.63
CA LEU A 54 -0.76 -14.56 -22.70
C LEU A 54 -0.22 -14.90 -21.31
N TYR A 55 0.21 -13.88 -20.59
CA TYR A 55 0.70 -13.97 -19.22
C TYR A 55 -0.18 -13.09 -18.33
N PHE A 56 -0.44 -13.55 -17.11
CA PHE A 56 -1.15 -12.78 -16.12
C PHE A 56 -0.24 -12.41 -14.96
N PHE A 57 -0.39 -11.17 -14.51
CA PHE A 57 0.32 -10.64 -13.35
C PHE A 57 -0.67 -9.97 -12.41
N SER A 58 -0.36 -9.99 -11.12
CA SER A 58 -1.14 -9.32 -10.10
C SER A 58 -0.20 -8.75 -9.03
N ALA A 59 -0.42 -7.49 -8.64
CA ALA A 59 0.26 -6.85 -7.53
C ALA A 59 -0.78 -6.21 -6.59
N PRO A 60 -0.76 -6.53 -5.29
CA PRO A 60 -1.73 -6.05 -4.33
C PRO A 60 -1.54 -4.59 -3.96
N GLY A 61 -2.63 -3.93 -3.53
CA GLY A 61 -2.55 -2.77 -2.68
C GLY A 61 -2.05 -3.14 -1.29
N ARG A 62 -1.87 -2.14 -0.43
CA ARG A 62 -1.42 -2.35 0.95
C ARG A 62 -2.25 -1.53 1.93
N THR A 63 -2.32 -1.99 3.17
CA THR A 63 -2.84 -1.25 4.31
C THR A 63 -1.75 -1.03 5.35
N GLU A 64 -1.70 0.15 5.97
CA GLU A 64 -0.83 0.42 7.11
C GLU A 64 -1.50 -0.11 8.37
N ILE A 65 -0.82 -0.98 9.12
CA ILE A 65 -1.31 -1.56 10.37
C ILE A 65 -0.80 -0.76 11.57
N GLY A 66 0.43 -0.28 11.52
CA GLY A 66 1.08 0.51 12.56
C GLY A 66 2.34 1.21 12.07
N GLY A 67 2.88 2.10 12.90
CA GLY A 67 4.06 2.89 12.52
C GLY A 67 3.68 4.16 11.75
N ASN A 68 2.56 4.79 12.11
CA ASN A 68 2.04 5.96 11.41
C ASN A 68 3.07 7.10 11.38
N HIS A 69 3.52 7.47 10.17
CA HIS A 69 4.51 8.53 9.93
C HIS A 69 5.86 8.34 10.63
N THR A 70 6.32 7.10 10.85
CA THR A 70 7.65 6.85 11.43
C THR A 70 8.73 6.62 10.36
N ASP A 71 8.36 6.17 9.17
CA ASP A 71 9.25 5.74 8.09
C ASP A 71 10.21 6.85 7.61
N HIS A 72 9.72 8.08 7.45
CA HIS A 72 10.54 9.23 7.02
C HIS A 72 11.55 9.70 8.09
N ASN A 73 11.47 9.20 9.32
CA ASN A 73 12.45 9.37 10.39
C ASN A 73 13.20 8.06 10.73
N ASN A 74 13.29 7.15 9.78
CA ASN A 74 13.96 5.85 9.90
C ASN A 74 13.38 4.97 11.02
N GLY A 75 12.08 5.08 11.28
CA GLY A 75 11.36 4.31 12.29
C GLY A 75 10.97 2.92 11.78
N ARG A 76 10.05 2.29 12.52
CA ARG A 76 9.45 1.00 12.20
C ARG A 76 8.05 1.16 11.71
N VAL A 77 7.65 0.31 10.78
CA VAL A 77 6.26 0.22 10.31
C VAL A 77 5.78 -1.23 10.31
N LEU A 78 4.48 -1.41 10.41
CA LEU A 78 3.79 -2.67 10.21
C LEU A 78 2.75 -2.45 9.12
N ALA A 79 2.85 -3.17 8.01
CA ALA A 79 1.96 -3.05 6.87
C ALA A 79 1.51 -4.43 6.39
N ALA A 80 0.41 -4.50 5.65
CA ALA A 80 -0.07 -5.73 5.07
C ALA A 80 -0.51 -5.53 3.62
N ALA A 81 -0.22 -6.51 2.76
CA ALA A 81 -0.82 -6.62 1.45
C ALA A 81 -2.31 -6.97 1.59
N VAL A 82 -3.14 -6.46 0.70
CA VAL A 82 -4.59 -6.70 0.72
C VAL A 82 -5.07 -7.37 -0.56
N ASP A 83 -6.25 -7.98 -0.52
CA ASP A 83 -6.87 -8.69 -1.64
C ASP A 83 -7.37 -7.79 -2.78
N LEU A 84 -7.37 -6.48 -2.59
CA LEU A 84 -7.53 -5.51 -3.67
C LEU A 84 -6.20 -5.33 -4.41
N ASP A 85 -6.20 -5.50 -5.71
CA ASP A 85 -4.98 -5.53 -6.51
C ASP A 85 -5.10 -4.83 -7.87
N THR A 86 -3.97 -4.68 -8.51
CA THR A 86 -3.83 -4.31 -9.92
C THR A 86 -3.40 -5.53 -10.70
N ILE A 87 -4.20 -5.92 -11.71
CA ILE A 87 -3.95 -7.10 -12.55
C ILE A 87 -3.60 -6.69 -13.99
N ALA A 88 -2.79 -7.50 -14.65
CA ALA A 88 -2.42 -7.31 -16.04
C ALA A 88 -2.57 -8.60 -16.87
N CYS A 89 -3.09 -8.45 -18.10
CA CYS A 89 -2.96 -9.45 -19.17
C CYS A 89 -1.90 -8.94 -20.14
N VAL A 90 -0.88 -9.75 -20.42
CA VAL A 90 0.35 -9.30 -21.08
C VAL A 90 0.77 -10.25 -22.19
N SER A 91 1.26 -9.71 -23.27
CA SER A 91 1.97 -10.46 -24.34
C SER A 91 3.35 -9.85 -24.59
N LYS A 92 4.37 -10.69 -24.66
CA LYS A 92 5.74 -10.30 -25.03
C LYS A 92 5.80 -9.87 -26.50
N THR A 93 6.61 -8.85 -26.80
CA THR A 93 6.85 -8.39 -28.19
C THR A 93 8.33 -8.20 -28.46
N ASP A 94 8.70 -8.16 -29.76
CA ASP A 94 10.05 -7.92 -30.21
C ASP A 94 10.22 -6.51 -30.82
N ASP A 95 9.22 -5.63 -30.67
CA ASP A 95 9.18 -4.31 -31.32
C ASP A 95 9.83 -3.18 -30.49
N ASN A 96 10.58 -3.50 -29.45
CA ASN A 96 11.28 -2.56 -28.56
C ASN A 96 10.36 -1.48 -27.94
N LYS A 97 9.06 -1.81 -27.75
CA LYS A 97 8.06 -0.90 -27.19
C LYS A 97 7.31 -1.54 -26.04
N ILE A 98 7.02 -0.73 -25.03
CA ILE A 98 6.05 -1.08 -23.99
C ILE A 98 4.78 -0.30 -24.26
N VAL A 99 3.65 -1.03 -24.39
CA VAL A 99 2.33 -0.43 -24.56
C VAL A 99 1.44 -0.91 -23.44
N VAL A 100 0.94 0.02 -22.62
CA VAL A 100 0.06 -0.25 -21.50
C VAL A 100 -1.27 0.45 -21.71
N ASP A 101 -2.36 -0.32 -21.72
CA ASP A 101 -3.74 0.16 -21.80
C ASP A 101 -4.42 -0.10 -20.45
N SER A 102 -4.42 0.90 -19.59
CA SER A 102 -5.06 0.84 -18.26
C SER A 102 -6.53 1.25 -18.35
N GLU A 103 -7.40 0.52 -17.64
CA GLU A 103 -8.82 0.80 -17.60
C GLU A 103 -9.09 2.21 -17.07
N GLY A 104 -9.88 3.01 -17.82
CA GLY A 104 -10.21 4.39 -17.47
C GLY A 104 -9.15 5.43 -17.85
N PHE A 105 -8.08 5.05 -18.57
CA PHE A 105 -7.00 5.95 -18.97
C PHE A 105 -6.70 5.86 -20.47
N ALA A 106 -6.07 6.90 -20.99
CA ALA A 106 -5.48 6.84 -22.33
C ALA A 106 -4.31 5.84 -22.35
N PRO A 107 -4.19 5.03 -23.42
CA PRO A 107 -3.07 4.11 -23.57
C PRO A 107 -1.72 4.83 -23.61
N ILE A 108 -0.73 4.25 -22.95
CA ILE A 108 0.64 4.77 -22.89
C ILE A 108 1.54 3.90 -23.75
N THR A 109 2.40 4.55 -24.55
CA THR A 109 3.44 3.88 -25.33
C THR A 109 4.78 4.51 -24.99
N ILE A 110 5.76 3.68 -24.62
CA ILE A 110 7.16 4.08 -24.50
C ILE A 110 8.04 3.26 -25.44
N THR A 111 9.11 3.86 -25.95
CA THR A 111 10.20 3.16 -26.65
C THR A 111 11.34 2.92 -25.68
N LEU A 112 12.03 1.79 -25.83
CA LEU A 112 13.15 1.40 -24.97
C LEU A 112 14.51 1.93 -25.49
N ASP A 113 14.46 2.93 -26.39
CA ASP A 113 15.66 3.53 -26.99
C ASP A 113 16.30 4.58 -26.08
N SER A 114 15.51 5.24 -25.23
CA SER A 114 15.97 6.27 -24.29
C SER A 114 15.27 6.16 -22.95
N PHE A 115 16.05 6.26 -21.88
CA PHE A 115 15.58 6.24 -20.49
C PHE A 115 15.83 7.58 -19.78
N GLU A 116 15.94 8.67 -20.54
CA GLU A 116 16.14 10.00 -19.97
C GLU A 116 15.04 10.39 -19.01
N ILE A 117 15.47 10.97 -17.88
CA ILE A 117 14.57 11.61 -16.93
C ILE A 117 14.08 12.91 -17.55
N ARG A 118 12.77 13.10 -17.60
CA ARG A 118 12.14 14.30 -18.14
C ARG A 118 11.22 14.90 -17.11
N GLU A 119 11.55 16.07 -16.62
CA GLU A 119 10.72 16.78 -15.63
C GLU A 119 9.29 17.02 -16.14
N ALA A 120 9.10 17.19 -17.44
CA ALA A 120 7.77 17.31 -18.06
C ALA A 120 6.90 16.05 -17.90
N ASP A 121 7.51 14.89 -17.62
CA ASP A 121 6.82 13.62 -17.40
C ASP A 121 6.56 13.35 -15.89
N PHE A 122 7.04 14.19 -14.98
CA PHE A 122 6.84 14.01 -13.54
C PHE A 122 5.34 13.95 -13.21
N GLY A 123 4.98 13.09 -12.25
CA GLY A 123 3.61 12.86 -11.86
C GLY A 123 2.77 12.02 -12.85
N THR A 124 3.37 11.49 -13.92
CA THR A 124 2.65 10.71 -14.94
C THR A 124 2.92 9.22 -14.85
N THR A 125 1.94 8.41 -15.24
CA THR A 125 2.10 6.95 -15.36
C THR A 125 3.18 6.57 -16.38
N LEU A 126 3.41 7.42 -17.40
CA LEU A 126 4.46 7.22 -18.38
C LEU A 126 5.85 7.20 -17.74
N SER A 127 6.11 8.11 -16.80
CA SER A 127 7.39 8.15 -16.09
C SER A 127 7.60 6.93 -15.19
N LEU A 128 6.54 6.38 -14.59
CA LEU A 128 6.62 5.14 -13.80
C LEU A 128 7.04 3.95 -14.67
N ILE A 129 6.43 3.78 -15.85
CA ILE A 129 6.77 2.67 -16.76
C ILE A 129 8.19 2.81 -17.28
N ARG A 130 8.57 4.03 -17.75
CA ARG A 130 9.92 4.33 -18.24
C ARG A 130 10.97 4.13 -17.16
N GLY A 131 10.72 4.66 -15.96
CA GLY A 131 11.61 4.55 -14.82
C GLY A 131 11.83 3.12 -14.39
N THR A 132 10.79 2.29 -14.35
CA THR A 132 10.93 0.87 -14.00
C THR A 132 11.84 0.15 -15.00
N ALA A 133 11.62 0.35 -16.29
CA ALA A 133 12.48 -0.23 -17.34
C ALA A 133 13.94 0.27 -17.23
N ALA A 134 14.13 1.56 -16.95
CA ALA A 134 15.45 2.17 -16.77
C ALA A 134 16.20 1.59 -15.56
N VAL A 135 15.57 1.63 -14.37
CA VAL A 135 16.21 1.17 -13.13
C VAL A 135 16.52 -0.33 -13.18
N MET A 136 15.62 -1.15 -13.72
CA MET A 136 15.89 -2.58 -13.92
C MET A 136 17.08 -2.81 -14.86
N LYS A 137 17.16 -2.08 -15.96
CA LYS A 137 18.29 -2.17 -16.90
C LYS A 137 19.61 -1.75 -16.26
N ASP A 138 19.61 -0.65 -15.49
CA ASP A 138 20.80 -0.16 -14.78
C ASP A 138 21.28 -1.15 -13.71
N MET A 139 20.38 -1.93 -13.14
CA MET A 139 20.70 -3.03 -12.21
C MET A 139 21.12 -4.33 -12.92
N GLY A 140 21.20 -4.34 -14.26
CA GLY A 140 21.67 -5.48 -15.06
C GLY A 140 20.59 -6.49 -15.45
N TYR A 141 19.31 -6.20 -15.20
CA TYR A 141 18.23 -7.05 -15.64
C TYR A 141 17.88 -6.83 -17.13
N LYS A 142 17.40 -7.88 -17.79
CA LYS A 142 16.93 -7.79 -19.16
C LYS A 142 15.60 -7.06 -19.22
N VAL A 143 15.49 -6.13 -20.18
CA VAL A 143 14.27 -5.36 -20.42
C VAL A 143 13.92 -5.49 -21.91
N GLY A 144 12.64 -5.64 -22.22
CA GLY A 144 12.17 -5.75 -23.61
C GLY A 144 10.71 -5.31 -23.76
N GLY A 145 10.21 -5.36 -25.00
CA GLY A 145 8.88 -4.88 -25.35
C GLY A 145 7.76 -5.79 -24.88
N PHE A 146 6.63 -5.21 -24.52
CA PHE A 146 5.40 -5.95 -24.23
C PHE A 146 4.16 -5.09 -24.48
N ARG A 147 3.02 -5.74 -24.62
CA ARG A 147 1.69 -5.14 -24.62
C ARG A 147 0.93 -5.63 -23.41
N ALA A 148 0.27 -4.72 -22.70
CA ALA A 148 -0.49 -5.05 -21.52
C ALA A 148 -1.82 -4.31 -21.48
N THR A 149 -2.88 -5.00 -21.06
CA THR A 149 -4.07 -4.39 -20.47
C THR A 149 -4.04 -4.52 -18.98
N VAL A 150 -4.43 -3.45 -18.28
CA VAL A 150 -4.36 -3.35 -16.83
C VAL A 150 -5.71 -2.93 -16.27
N SER A 151 -6.14 -3.57 -15.19
CA SER A 151 -7.32 -3.21 -14.41
C SER A 151 -6.98 -3.22 -12.91
N SER A 152 -7.48 -2.25 -12.15
CA SER A 152 -7.21 -2.13 -10.73
C SER A 152 -8.51 -2.12 -9.92
N SER A 153 -8.55 -2.91 -8.85
CA SER A 153 -9.53 -2.82 -7.79
C SER A 153 -9.03 -2.00 -6.59
N VAL A 154 -7.76 -1.58 -6.60
CA VAL A 154 -7.22 -0.70 -5.56
C VAL A 154 -7.84 0.68 -5.71
N LEU A 155 -8.68 1.04 -4.76
CA LEU A 155 -9.43 2.29 -4.79
C LEU A 155 -8.48 3.49 -4.70
N ARG A 156 -8.66 4.48 -5.59
CA ARG A 156 -7.90 5.73 -5.55
C ARG A 156 -8.34 6.57 -4.36
N GLY A 157 -7.39 7.22 -3.71
CA GLY A 157 -7.67 8.06 -2.54
C GLY A 157 -8.09 7.30 -1.28
N SER A 158 -8.11 5.96 -1.31
CA SER A 158 -8.46 5.14 -0.14
C SER A 158 -7.30 4.85 0.81
N GLY A 159 -6.13 5.41 0.56
CA GLY A 159 -4.92 5.10 1.34
C GLY A 159 -4.34 3.70 1.10
N LEU A 160 -4.83 2.93 0.10
CA LEU A 160 -4.38 1.56 -0.19
C LEU A 160 -3.23 1.48 -1.22
N SER A 161 -2.66 2.61 -1.60
CA SER A 161 -1.48 2.75 -2.48
C SER A 161 -1.59 2.10 -3.86
N SER A 162 -2.49 2.62 -4.69
CA SER A 162 -2.64 2.17 -6.07
C SER A 162 -1.39 2.45 -6.93
N SER A 163 -0.59 3.48 -6.62
CA SER A 163 0.68 3.78 -7.32
C SER A 163 1.71 2.68 -7.10
N ALA A 164 1.97 2.31 -5.84
CA ALA A 164 2.94 1.26 -5.51
C ALA A 164 2.54 -0.10 -6.11
N ALA A 165 1.23 -0.45 -6.08
CA ALA A 165 0.75 -1.67 -6.73
C ALA A 165 1.02 -1.67 -8.23
N PHE A 166 0.85 -0.52 -8.90
CA PHE A 166 1.13 -0.39 -10.33
C PHE A 166 2.64 -0.47 -10.63
N GLU A 167 3.49 0.23 -9.87
CA GLU A 167 4.94 0.22 -10.03
C GLU A 167 5.51 -1.19 -9.85
N VAL A 168 5.11 -1.87 -8.78
CA VAL A 168 5.50 -3.24 -8.48
C VAL A 168 5.00 -4.20 -9.57
N LEU A 169 3.78 -3.98 -10.11
CA LEU A 169 3.24 -4.76 -11.22
C LEU A 169 4.11 -4.63 -12.48
N ILE A 170 4.51 -3.43 -12.87
CA ILE A 170 5.36 -3.22 -14.06
C ILE A 170 6.72 -3.90 -13.86
N GLY A 171 7.31 -3.80 -12.67
CA GLY A 171 8.54 -4.53 -12.32
C GLY A 171 8.37 -6.06 -12.44
N ALA A 172 7.26 -6.60 -11.92
CA ALA A 172 6.94 -8.02 -12.00
C ALA A 172 6.74 -8.49 -13.46
N ILE A 173 6.10 -7.68 -14.31
CA ILE A 173 5.92 -7.99 -15.75
C ILE A 173 7.27 -8.10 -16.45
N ILE A 174 8.15 -7.11 -16.28
CA ILE A 174 9.48 -7.13 -16.91
C ILE A 174 10.30 -8.32 -16.41
N ASP A 175 10.28 -8.59 -15.10
CA ASP A 175 10.96 -9.73 -14.50
C ASP A 175 10.44 -11.06 -15.06
N GLY A 176 9.14 -11.27 -15.06
CA GLY A 176 8.53 -12.52 -15.55
C GLY A 176 8.79 -12.79 -17.03
N LEU A 177 8.68 -11.76 -17.87
CA LEU A 177 8.85 -11.92 -19.32
C LEU A 177 10.31 -12.09 -19.76
N TYR A 178 11.26 -11.51 -19.04
CA TYR A 178 12.64 -11.38 -19.52
C TYR A 178 13.69 -11.96 -18.60
N ASN A 179 13.38 -12.20 -17.33
CA ASN A 179 14.35 -12.68 -16.33
C ASN A 179 13.91 -13.96 -15.61
N GLY A 180 12.74 -14.53 -15.92
CA GLY A 180 12.26 -15.77 -15.30
C GLY A 180 11.74 -15.61 -13.88
N PHE A 181 11.29 -14.39 -13.51
CA PHE A 181 10.76 -14.04 -12.20
C PHE A 181 11.74 -14.25 -11.04
N VAL A 182 13.01 -13.90 -11.26
CA VAL A 182 14.11 -14.10 -10.30
C VAL A 182 14.43 -12.89 -9.42
N VAL A 183 13.84 -11.72 -9.73
CA VAL A 183 14.00 -10.52 -8.90
C VAL A 183 13.28 -10.75 -7.57
N ASP A 184 14.00 -10.77 -6.47
CA ASP A 184 13.39 -10.94 -5.16
C ASP A 184 12.46 -9.77 -4.81
N ALA A 185 11.52 -10.02 -3.89
CA ALA A 185 10.48 -9.07 -3.55
C ALA A 185 11.04 -7.76 -2.98
N LYS A 186 12.10 -7.80 -2.17
CA LYS A 186 12.75 -6.62 -1.60
C LYS A 186 13.39 -5.77 -2.68
N THR A 187 14.14 -6.40 -3.58
CA THR A 187 14.76 -5.73 -4.73
C THR A 187 13.71 -5.07 -5.62
N ARG A 188 12.59 -5.76 -5.91
CA ARG A 188 11.48 -5.20 -6.69
C ARG A 188 10.87 -3.97 -6.02
N ALA A 189 10.69 -3.99 -4.70
CA ALA A 189 10.21 -2.84 -3.94
C ALA A 189 11.18 -1.65 -4.00
N VAL A 190 12.50 -1.90 -3.88
CA VAL A 190 13.54 -0.87 -3.99
C VAL A 190 13.58 -0.26 -5.40
N ILE A 191 13.40 -1.08 -6.44
CA ILE A 191 13.27 -0.58 -7.83
C ILE A 191 12.08 0.40 -7.91
N ALA A 192 10.90 -0.01 -7.44
CA ALA A 192 9.69 0.80 -7.49
C ALA A 192 9.87 2.13 -6.72
N GLN A 193 10.44 2.11 -5.52
CA GLN A 193 10.74 3.34 -4.77
C GLN A 193 11.70 4.27 -5.50
N LYS A 194 12.78 3.73 -6.09
CA LYS A 194 13.69 4.55 -6.90
C LYS A 194 13.00 5.21 -8.07
N VAL A 195 12.07 4.50 -8.70
CA VAL A 195 11.26 5.03 -9.81
C VAL A 195 10.38 6.19 -9.34
N GLU A 196 9.67 6.03 -8.23
CA GLU A 196 8.82 7.10 -7.68
C GLU A 196 9.65 8.33 -7.30
N ASN A 197 10.79 8.14 -6.66
CA ASN A 197 11.65 9.25 -6.23
C ASN A 197 12.37 9.97 -7.38
N ILE A 198 12.81 9.24 -8.41
CA ILE A 198 13.71 9.80 -9.45
C ILE A 198 12.95 10.14 -10.74
N TYR A 199 12.05 9.26 -11.20
CA TYR A 199 11.35 9.41 -12.46
C TYR A 199 9.98 10.04 -12.33
N PHE A 200 9.26 9.73 -11.24
CA PHE A 200 7.96 10.34 -10.96
C PHE A 200 8.09 11.68 -10.24
N GLY A 201 9.23 11.93 -9.60
CA GLY A 201 9.55 13.20 -8.95
C GLY A 201 8.85 13.39 -7.60
N LYS A 202 8.38 12.33 -6.96
CA LYS A 202 7.71 12.37 -5.66
C LYS A 202 8.51 11.60 -4.63
N PRO A 203 9.15 12.26 -3.65
CA PRO A 203 9.83 11.57 -2.56
C PRO A 203 8.85 10.72 -1.74
N CYS A 204 9.12 9.44 -1.63
CA CYS A 204 8.32 8.50 -0.84
C CYS A 204 9.20 7.59 0.03
N GLY A 205 8.60 7.03 1.09
CA GLY A 205 9.17 5.92 1.85
C GLY A 205 9.14 4.60 1.06
N LEU A 206 9.59 3.51 1.68
CA LEU A 206 9.65 2.18 1.04
C LEU A 206 8.51 1.25 1.50
N MET A 207 7.69 1.68 2.46
CA MET A 207 6.65 0.84 3.08
C MET A 207 5.66 0.29 2.05
N ASP A 208 5.16 1.15 1.18
CA ASP A 208 4.09 0.85 0.22
C ASP A 208 4.52 -0.21 -0.79
N GLN A 209 5.67 0.03 -1.42
CA GLN A 209 6.24 -0.88 -2.40
C GLN A 209 6.67 -2.19 -1.76
N MET A 210 7.19 -2.15 -0.52
CA MET A 210 7.61 -3.35 0.20
C MET A 210 6.42 -4.25 0.52
N ALA A 211 5.35 -3.70 1.10
CA ALA A 211 4.15 -4.48 1.42
C ALA A 211 3.49 -5.06 0.16
N SER A 212 3.38 -4.27 -0.93
CA SER A 212 2.84 -4.74 -2.21
C SER A 212 3.69 -5.83 -2.85
N SER A 213 5.01 -5.74 -2.72
CA SER A 213 5.93 -6.67 -3.37
C SER A 213 6.11 -7.98 -2.59
N VAL A 214 6.18 -7.91 -1.25
CA VAL A 214 6.43 -9.09 -0.38
C VAL A 214 5.16 -9.88 -0.13
N GLY A 215 4.03 -9.20 0.13
CA GLY A 215 2.78 -9.85 0.53
C GLY A 215 2.72 -10.16 2.03
N GLY A 216 1.59 -10.70 2.47
CA GLY A 216 1.35 -10.98 3.87
C GLY A 216 1.32 -9.70 4.72
N MET A 217 1.57 -9.88 6.01
CA MET A 217 1.88 -8.78 6.91
C MET A 217 3.39 -8.69 7.08
N VAL A 218 3.96 -7.48 7.04
CA VAL A 218 5.41 -7.25 7.13
C VAL A 218 5.72 -6.19 8.16
N THR A 219 6.72 -6.45 9.00
CA THR A 219 7.42 -5.40 9.75
C THR A 219 8.60 -4.91 8.92
N ILE A 220 8.82 -3.59 8.94
CA ILE A 220 9.96 -2.99 8.27
C ILE A 220 10.65 -2.06 9.27
N ASP A 221 11.94 -2.27 9.54
CA ASP A 221 12.77 -1.36 10.32
C ASP A 221 13.71 -0.60 9.37
N PHE A 222 13.54 0.71 9.30
CA PHE A 222 14.30 1.61 8.42
C PHE A 222 15.56 2.16 9.08
N LYS A 223 16.00 1.61 10.21
CA LYS A 223 17.18 2.11 10.93
C LYS A 223 18.43 2.10 10.06
N GLU A 224 18.65 1.02 9.33
CA GLU A 224 19.78 0.87 8.44
C GLU A 224 19.38 1.18 6.98
N ALA A 225 20.38 1.56 6.16
CA ALA A 225 20.14 1.85 4.75
C ALA A 225 19.54 0.66 3.98
N ASP A 226 19.92 -0.56 4.39
CA ASP A 226 19.27 -1.80 3.95
C ASP A 226 18.18 -2.19 4.95
N ALA A 227 16.95 -1.73 4.72
CA ALA A 227 15.81 -1.95 5.59
C ALA A 227 15.62 -3.44 5.93
N GLN A 228 15.41 -3.73 7.22
CA GLN A 228 15.12 -5.08 7.68
C GLN A 228 13.63 -5.36 7.52
N VAL A 229 13.30 -6.42 6.78
CA VAL A 229 11.92 -6.81 6.48
C VAL A 229 11.68 -8.21 7.00
N GLU A 230 10.61 -8.36 7.78
CA GLU A 230 10.19 -9.65 8.33
C GLU A 230 8.71 -9.87 8.06
N ALA A 231 8.38 -10.99 7.41
CA ALA A 231 6.99 -11.40 7.18
C ALA A 231 6.39 -12.03 8.43
N ILE A 232 5.13 -11.70 8.71
CA ILE A 232 4.36 -12.25 9.82
C ILE A 232 3.08 -12.87 9.26
N ALA A 233 2.84 -14.14 9.57
CA ALA A 233 1.58 -14.78 9.21
C ALA A 233 0.43 -14.16 10.03
N CYS A 234 -0.63 -13.74 9.35
CA CYS A 234 -1.80 -13.16 9.98
C CYS A 234 -3.04 -13.45 9.15
N ASP A 235 -4.06 -13.99 9.80
CA ASP A 235 -5.40 -14.17 9.24
C ASP A 235 -6.43 -13.73 10.28
N PHE A 236 -6.91 -12.50 10.14
CA PHE A 236 -7.92 -11.95 11.05
C PHE A 236 -9.26 -12.70 10.92
N ALA A 237 -9.60 -13.22 9.73
CA ALA A 237 -10.85 -13.93 9.52
C ALA A 237 -10.88 -15.28 10.27
N ALA A 238 -9.75 -16.00 10.33
CA ALA A 238 -9.62 -17.22 11.12
C ALA A 238 -9.84 -16.97 12.63
N HIS A 239 -9.62 -15.73 13.06
CA HIS A 239 -9.86 -15.30 14.46
C HIS A 239 -11.22 -14.62 14.66
N GLY A 240 -12.10 -14.60 13.65
CA GLY A 240 -13.45 -14.05 13.75
C GLY A 240 -13.56 -12.55 13.51
N TYR A 241 -12.55 -11.90 12.93
CA TYR A 241 -12.54 -10.46 12.64
C TYR A 241 -12.33 -10.16 11.15
N ALA A 242 -12.92 -9.05 10.71
CA ALA A 242 -12.64 -8.45 9.40
C ALA A 242 -11.80 -7.17 9.59
N LEU A 243 -10.82 -6.99 8.74
CA LEU A 243 -10.13 -5.71 8.56
C LEU A 243 -10.95 -4.85 7.62
N CYS A 244 -11.40 -3.68 8.08
CA CYS A 244 -12.20 -2.76 7.30
C CYS A 244 -11.46 -1.43 7.10
N VAL A 245 -11.56 -0.87 5.90
CA VAL A 245 -11.18 0.51 5.61
C VAL A 245 -12.45 1.29 5.26
N VAL A 246 -12.65 2.43 5.92
CA VAL A 246 -13.79 3.31 5.67
C VAL A 246 -13.30 4.61 5.05
N ASN A 247 -13.75 4.90 3.83
CA ASN A 247 -13.49 6.17 3.15
C ASN A 247 -14.52 7.21 3.63
N THR A 248 -14.04 8.27 4.26
CA THR A 248 -14.88 9.32 4.84
C THR A 248 -15.19 10.47 3.89
N GLY A 249 -14.67 10.42 2.66
CA GLY A 249 -14.96 11.39 1.59
C GLY A 249 -14.20 12.71 1.71
N GLY A 250 -13.18 12.82 2.55
CA GLY A 250 -12.36 14.03 2.66
C GLY A 250 -11.48 14.24 1.41
N ASP A 251 -11.25 15.51 1.06
CA ASP A 251 -10.37 15.90 -0.06
C ASP A 251 -8.93 16.08 0.41
N HIS A 252 -7.97 15.55 -0.36
CA HIS A 252 -6.53 15.67 -0.10
C HIS A 252 -5.87 16.85 -0.85
N GLY A 253 -6.62 17.57 -1.69
CA GLY A 253 -6.08 18.52 -2.66
C GLY A 253 -5.23 19.66 -2.07
N ASP A 254 -5.61 20.17 -0.89
CA ASP A 254 -4.97 21.32 -0.26
C ASP A 254 -4.13 20.96 1.00
N LEU A 255 -3.79 19.68 1.19
CA LEU A 255 -3.15 19.19 2.42
C LEU A 255 -1.65 18.91 2.30
N THR A 256 -1.02 19.29 1.20
CA THR A 256 0.41 19.04 0.94
C THR A 256 1.30 19.63 2.04
N ASP A 257 0.99 20.83 2.50
CA ASP A 257 1.78 21.50 3.55
C ASP A 257 1.61 20.82 4.91
N ASP A 258 0.41 20.31 5.22
CA ASP A 258 0.14 19.60 6.47
C ASP A 258 0.90 18.26 6.51
N TYR A 259 0.94 17.52 5.41
CA TYR A 259 1.76 16.32 5.28
C TYR A 259 3.25 16.60 5.39
N ALA A 260 3.73 17.64 4.70
CA ALA A 260 5.13 18.06 4.75
C ALA A 260 5.54 18.50 6.17
N ALA A 261 4.65 19.18 6.89
CA ALA A 261 4.88 19.63 8.25
C ALA A 261 5.12 18.50 9.25
N ILE A 262 4.54 17.30 9.06
CA ILE A 262 4.81 16.16 9.93
C ILE A 262 6.29 15.82 9.90
N ARG A 263 6.84 15.67 8.70
CA ARG A 263 8.24 15.32 8.50
C ARG A 263 9.17 16.44 8.96
N THR A 264 8.95 17.64 8.50
CA THR A 264 9.84 18.78 8.79
C THR A 264 9.90 19.14 10.27
N GLU A 265 8.79 19.00 11.00
CA GLU A 265 8.75 19.24 12.45
C GLU A 265 9.50 18.15 13.23
N MET A 266 9.38 16.88 12.86
CA MET A 266 10.17 15.80 13.45
C MET A 266 11.66 15.97 13.17
N GLU A 267 12.03 16.32 11.93
CA GLU A 267 13.41 16.61 11.54
C GLU A 267 13.98 17.85 12.27
N ALA A 268 13.16 18.86 12.55
CA ALA A 268 13.58 20.03 13.34
C ALA A 268 13.97 19.65 14.78
N VAL A 269 13.24 18.73 15.41
CA VAL A 269 13.61 18.20 16.73
C VAL A 269 14.92 17.42 16.65
N ALA A 270 15.11 16.57 15.64
CA ALA A 270 16.37 15.84 15.46
C ALA A 270 17.55 16.79 15.21
N ALA A 271 17.35 17.85 14.42
CA ALA A 271 18.37 18.85 14.11
C ALA A 271 18.83 19.63 15.36
N HIS A 272 17.98 19.82 16.36
CA HIS A 272 18.37 20.41 17.65
C HIS A 272 19.51 19.63 18.33
N PHE A 273 19.55 18.31 18.14
CA PHE A 273 20.61 17.43 18.62
C PHE A 273 21.72 17.18 17.59
N GLY A 274 21.77 17.94 16.49
CA GLY A 274 22.75 17.77 15.41
C GLY A 274 22.55 16.47 14.60
N LYS A 275 21.33 15.93 14.59
CA LYS A 275 20.96 14.71 13.88
C LYS A 275 20.03 15.02 12.70
N LYS A 276 19.92 14.09 11.75
CA LYS A 276 19.05 14.24 10.59
C LYS A 276 17.63 13.74 10.84
N VAL A 277 17.50 12.67 11.61
CA VAL A 277 16.22 11.98 11.87
C VAL A 277 16.11 11.57 13.33
N LEU A 278 14.89 11.43 13.84
CA LEU A 278 14.63 11.09 15.25
C LEU A 278 15.20 9.74 15.65
N ARG A 279 15.35 8.80 14.72
CA ARG A 279 15.94 7.47 14.99
C ARG A 279 17.39 7.56 15.51
N GLU A 280 18.09 8.64 15.23
CA GLU A 280 19.48 8.91 15.66
C GLU A 280 19.56 9.62 17.01
N VAL A 281 18.43 10.02 17.59
CA VAL A 281 18.32 10.71 18.88
C VAL A 281 17.73 9.76 19.91
N ALA A 282 18.27 9.71 21.11
CA ALA A 282 17.66 8.91 22.18
C ALA A 282 16.36 9.57 22.67
N GLN A 283 15.35 8.76 22.94
CA GLN A 283 14.06 9.25 23.46
C GLN A 283 14.24 10.09 24.74
N GLU A 284 15.10 9.60 25.66
CA GLU A 284 15.41 10.27 26.93
C GLU A 284 15.99 11.68 26.73
N ASP A 285 16.79 11.88 25.68
CA ASP A 285 17.33 13.20 25.35
C ASP A 285 16.21 14.18 24.98
N VAL A 286 15.23 13.72 24.17
CA VAL A 286 14.08 14.56 23.82
C VAL A 286 13.24 14.88 25.05
N GLU A 287 12.95 13.90 25.89
CA GLU A 287 12.15 14.07 27.10
C GLU A 287 12.79 15.02 28.10
N ASN A 288 14.12 14.93 28.29
CA ASN A 288 14.86 15.81 29.19
C ASN A 288 14.98 17.26 28.68
N HIS A 289 14.81 17.51 27.39
CA HIS A 289 14.95 18.85 26.78
C HIS A 289 13.63 19.45 26.29
N ILE A 290 12.47 18.94 26.71
CA ILE A 290 11.14 19.42 26.27
C ILE A 290 11.02 20.94 26.41
N GLY A 291 11.50 21.53 27.53
CA GLY A 291 11.40 22.95 27.77
C GLY A 291 12.18 23.80 26.76
N GLU A 292 13.31 23.30 26.25
CA GLU A 292 14.13 23.94 25.23
C GLU A 292 13.55 23.73 23.85
N LEU A 293 13.14 22.50 23.53
CA LEU A 293 12.55 22.11 22.25
C LEU A 293 11.26 22.86 21.94
N ARG A 294 10.40 23.10 22.95
CA ARG A 294 9.19 23.90 22.80
C ARG A 294 9.49 25.32 22.30
N LYS A 295 10.59 25.91 22.77
CA LYS A 295 11.01 27.27 22.37
C LYS A 295 11.67 27.29 21.00
N ALA A 296 12.41 26.23 20.66
CA ALA A 296 13.16 26.14 19.42
C ALA A 296 12.30 25.64 18.23
N CYS A 297 11.46 24.63 18.46
CA CYS A 297 10.74 23.90 17.40
C CYS A 297 9.21 24.07 17.50
N GLY A 298 8.69 24.51 18.66
CA GLY A 298 7.24 24.58 18.92
C GLY A 298 6.65 23.33 19.56
N ASP A 299 5.48 23.49 20.18
CA ASP A 299 4.82 22.42 20.94
C ASP A 299 4.44 21.22 20.05
N ARG A 300 3.93 21.47 18.83
CA ARG A 300 3.50 20.42 17.91
C ARG A 300 4.66 19.54 17.43
N ALA A 301 5.83 20.13 17.17
CA ALA A 301 7.02 19.38 16.80
C ALA A 301 7.46 18.41 17.91
N VAL A 302 7.40 18.85 19.17
CA VAL A 302 7.71 18.02 20.34
C VAL A 302 6.69 16.87 20.48
N LEU A 303 5.40 17.16 20.35
CA LEU A 303 4.35 16.13 20.40
C LEU A 303 4.53 15.08 19.30
N ARG A 304 4.87 15.50 18.08
CA ARG A 304 5.18 14.62 16.96
C ARG A 304 6.42 13.77 17.20
N ALA A 305 7.44 14.31 17.84
CA ALA A 305 8.62 13.54 18.24
C ALA A 305 8.28 12.47 19.30
N LEU A 306 7.47 12.80 20.31
CA LEU A 306 7.00 11.83 21.30
C LEU A 306 6.16 10.74 20.64
N HIS A 307 5.27 11.10 19.71
CA HIS A 307 4.54 10.11 18.89
C HIS A 307 5.50 9.15 18.18
N PHE A 308 6.56 9.66 17.57
CA PHE A 308 7.53 8.81 16.85
C PHE A 308 8.11 7.71 17.74
N TYR A 309 8.57 8.03 18.95
CA TYR A 309 9.15 7.04 19.85
C TYR A 309 8.11 6.02 20.32
N ASP A 310 6.94 6.50 20.75
CA ASP A 310 5.85 5.64 21.20
C ASP A 310 5.39 4.70 20.09
N GLU A 311 5.21 5.21 18.88
CA GLU A 311 4.72 4.44 17.74
C GLU A 311 5.77 3.43 17.26
N ASN A 312 7.04 3.83 17.26
CA ASN A 312 8.16 2.97 16.91
C ASN A 312 8.31 1.77 17.88
N ALA A 313 8.01 1.95 19.16
CA ALA A 313 7.95 0.85 20.15
C ALA A 313 6.67 0.01 19.94
N ARG A 314 5.54 0.65 19.69
CA ARG A 314 4.23 0.02 19.51
C ARG A 314 4.17 -0.94 18.31
N VAL A 315 4.92 -0.67 17.23
CA VAL A 315 5.07 -1.62 16.11
C VAL A 315 5.63 -2.96 16.58
N LEU A 316 6.59 -2.96 17.49
CA LEU A 316 7.14 -4.20 18.07
C LEU A 316 6.11 -4.93 18.93
N GLU A 317 5.31 -4.20 19.71
CA GLU A 317 4.22 -4.76 20.51
C GLU A 317 3.16 -5.41 19.61
N GLN A 318 2.73 -4.70 18.56
CA GLN A 318 1.76 -5.23 17.58
C GLN A 318 2.28 -6.50 16.90
N ALA A 319 3.53 -6.49 16.45
CA ALA A 319 4.16 -7.64 15.81
C ALA A 319 4.28 -8.83 16.77
N ALA A 320 4.66 -8.60 18.02
CA ALA A 320 4.75 -9.64 19.04
C ALA A 320 3.37 -10.24 19.37
N ALA A 321 2.34 -9.40 19.49
CA ALA A 321 0.98 -9.82 19.77
C ALA A 321 0.42 -10.72 18.63
N ILE A 322 0.62 -10.34 17.37
CA ILE A 322 0.21 -11.16 16.22
C ILE A 322 0.95 -12.50 16.21
N ARG A 323 2.29 -12.51 16.39
CA ARG A 323 3.05 -13.76 16.46
C ARG A 323 2.61 -14.68 17.59
N GLY A 324 2.21 -14.09 18.69
CA GLY A 324 1.69 -14.81 19.87
C GLY A 324 0.22 -15.22 19.76
N GLY A 325 -0.51 -14.80 18.74
CA GLY A 325 -1.95 -15.02 18.60
C GLY A 325 -2.79 -14.23 19.62
N ASP A 326 -2.22 -13.19 20.26
CA ASP A 326 -2.88 -12.35 21.27
C ASP A 326 -3.57 -11.15 20.61
N LEU A 327 -4.75 -11.40 20.01
CA LEU A 327 -5.54 -10.34 19.40
C LEU A 327 -6.00 -9.25 20.38
N PRO A 328 -6.39 -9.53 21.62
CA PRO A 328 -6.69 -8.48 22.60
C PRO A 328 -5.52 -7.51 22.81
N ALA A 329 -4.29 -8.01 22.97
CA ALA A 329 -3.10 -7.15 23.07
C ALA A 329 -2.83 -6.38 21.77
N PHE A 330 -3.02 -7.02 20.62
CA PHE A 330 -2.90 -6.35 19.33
C PHE A 330 -3.91 -5.20 19.18
N PHE A 331 -5.21 -5.44 19.49
CA PHE A 331 -6.25 -4.42 19.41
C PHE A 331 -6.03 -3.28 20.41
N ASP A 332 -5.50 -3.56 21.59
CA ASP A 332 -5.10 -2.53 22.53
C ASP A 332 -4.00 -1.63 21.94
N ALA A 333 -2.97 -2.23 21.34
CA ALA A 333 -1.90 -1.49 20.70
C ALA A 333 -2.40 -0.66 19.48
N VAL A 334 -3.35 -1.18 18.68
CA VAL A 334 -4.00 -0.43 17.59
C VAL A 334 -4.77 0.78 18.12
N LYS A 335 -5.55 0.61 19.19
CA LYS A 335 -6.28 1.72 19.83
C LYS A 335 -5.33 2.80 20.34
N ARG A 336 -4.25 2.40 21.04
CA ARG A 336 -3.21 3.34 21.53
C ARG A 336 -2.50 4.05 20.36
N SER A 337 -2.29 3.39 19.23
CA SER A 337 -1.79 4.02 18.00
C SER A 337 -2.75 5.10 17.49
N GLY A 338 -4.05 4.79 17.41
CA GLY A 338 -5.08 5.76 17.03
C GLY A 338 -5.14 6.98 17.97
N GLU A 339 -5.06 6.76 19.27
CA GLU A 339 -5.01 7.82 20.28
C GLU A 339 -3.76 8.69 20.16
N SER A 340 -2.59 8.07 19.88
CA SER A 340 -1.34 8.78 19.65
C SER A 340 -1.40 9.61 18.36
N SER A 341 -1.96 9.05 17.30
CA SER A 341 -2.20 9.78 16.04
C SER A 341 -3.09 11.01 16.24
N TRP A 342 -4.14 10.89 17.06
CA TRP A 342 -5.05 12.01 17.35
C TRP A 342 -4.39 13.09 18.22
N LYS A 343 -3.77 12.68 19.33
CA LYS A 343 -3.31 13.60 20.37
C LYS A 343 -1.93 14.17 20.13
N LEU A 344 -1.00 13.34 19.61
CA LEU A 344 0.41 13.69 19.49
C LEU A 344 0.79 14.02 18.04
N LEU A 345 0.50 13.12 17.10
CA LEU A 345 0.80 13.36 15.69
C LEU A 345 -0.11 14.43 15.09
N GLN A 346 -1.37 14.46 15.51
CA GLN A 346 -2.39 15.41 15.09
C GLN A 346 -2.66 15.35 13.59
N ASN A 347 -2.91 14.13 13.07
CA ASN A 347 -3.21 13.90 11.67
C ASN A 347 -4.63 13.35 11.41
N VAL A 348 -5.55 13.47 12.38
CA VAL A 348 -6.94 13.03 12.19
C VAL A 348 -7.75 14.06 11.40
N TYR A 349 -7.48 15.33 11.56
CA TYR A 349 -8.01 16.41 10.74
C TYR A 349 -7.01 17.57 10.64
N ALA A 350 -7.02 18.28 9.51
CA ALA A 350 -6.19 19.47 9.29
C ALA A 350 -6.89 20.74 9.78
N ARG A 351 -8.21 20.77 9.68
CA ARG A 351 -9.05 21.95 10.00
C ARG A 351 -10.18 21.57 10.95
N PRO A 352 -10.51 22.38 11.95
CA PRO A 352 -11.58 22.10 12.92
C PRO A 352 -12.99 21.98 12.33
N THR A 353 -13.18 22.31 11.07
CA THR A 353 -14.46 22.21 10.34
C THR A 353 -14.56 20.97 9.45
N GLU A 354 -13.53 20.14 9.39
CA GLU A 354 -13.42 18.98 8.50
C GLU A 354 -13.07 17.72 9.31
N GLU A 355 -14.04 17.28 10.11
CA GLU A 355 -13.82 16.22 11.13
C GLU A 355 -14.45 14.87 10.74
N GLN A 356 -14.56 14.56 9.43
CA GLN A 356 -15.19 13.33 8.94
C GLN A 356 -14.50 12.08 9.49
N MET A 357 -13.14 12.07 9.53
CA MET A 357 -12.38 10.95 10.07
C MET A 357 -12.56 10.82 11.59
N ALA A 358 -12.59 11.93 12.32
CA ALA A 358 -12.85 11.95 13.75
C ALA A 358 -14.24 11.35 14.06
N MET A 359 -15.25 11.73 13.25
CA MET A 359 -16.59 11.16 13.35
C MET A 359 -16.59 9.66 13.08
N ALA A 360 -15.91 9.19 12.02
CA ALA A 360 -15.82 7.78 11.69
C ALA A 360 -15.11 6.96 12.78
N ILE A 361 -14.02 7.47 13.36
CA ILE A 361 -13.32 6.85 14.49
C ILE A 361 -14.25 6.73 15.71
N GLU A 362 -14.98 7.79 16.04
CA GLU A 362 -15.88 7.79 17.21
C GLU A 362 -17.08 6.87 16.99
N LEU A 363 -17.69 6.85 15.81
CA LEU A 363 -18.77 5.91 15.48
C LEU A 363 -18.27 4.46 15.55
N SER A 364 -17.07 4.17 15.05
CA SER A 364 -16.46 2.84 15.15
C SER A 364 -16.23 2.45 16.62
N ARG A 365 -15.67 3.36 17.43
CA ARG A 365 -15.45 3.12 18.88
C ARG A 365 -16.74 2.76 19.60
N ARG A 366 -17.82 3.51 19.34
CA ARG A 366 -19.14 3.25 19.94
C ARG A 366 -19.74 1.94 19.47
N PHE A 367 -19.67 1.67 18.16
CA PHE A 367 -20.18 0.43 17.60
C PHE A 367 -19.44 -0.80 18.15
N LEU A 368 -18.12 -0.76 18.15
CA LEU A 368 -17.29 -1.89 18.61
C LEU A 368 -17.41 -2.13 20.11
N ALA A 369 -17.60 -1.08 20.91
CA ALA A 369 -17.77 -1.16 22.36
C ALA A 369 -16.66 -1.99 23.07
N GLY A 370 -15.43 -1.90 22.56
CA GLY A 370 -14.26 -2.62 23.06
C GLY A 370 -13.96 -3.96 22.38
N ASP A 371 -14.89 -4.52 21.60
CA ASP A 371 -14.70 -5.75 20.84
C ASP A 371 -14.18 -5.43 19.43
N GLY A 372 -12.86 -5.26 19.32
CA GLY A 372 -12.17 -4.83 18.12
C GLY A 372 -11.33 -3.57 18.35
N ALA A 373 -10.92 -2.91 17.26
CA ALA A 373 -10.11 -1.70 17.32
C ALA A 373 -10.38 -0.79 16.10
N GLN A 374 -10.03 0.47 16.24
CA GLN A 374 -10.11 1.48 15.16
C GLN A 374 -8.97 2.48 15.28
N ARG A 375 -8.59 3.05 14.15
CA ARG A 375 -7.58 4.12 14.07
C ARG A 375 -7.68 4.90 12.75
N VAL A 376 -6.95 6.02 12.66
CA VAL A 376 -6.66 6.64 11.38
C VAL A 376 -5.88 5.66 10.50
N HIS A 377 -6.11 5.71 9.19
CA HIS A 377 -5.43 4.86 8.21
C HIS A 377 -4.58 5.72 7.25
N GLY A 378 -3.31 5.32 7.04
CA GLY A 378 -2.38 6.00 6.16
C GLY A 378 -2.01 7.41 6.64
N GLY A 379 -1.86 8.36 5.71
CA GLY A 379 -1.37 9.71 6.02
C GLY A 379 -2.24 10.55 6.95
N GLY A 380 -3.53 10.25 7.04
CA GLY A 380 -4.46 11.03 7.85
C GLY A 380 -4.94 12.33 7.18
N PHE A 381 -5.36 13.32 7.96
CA PHE A 381 -5.94 14.63 7.62
C PHE A 381 -7.23 14.60 6.82
N ALA A 382 -7.35 13.74 5.85
CA ALA A 382 -8.53 13.41 5.06
C ALA A 382 -8.47 11.94 4.65
N GLY A 383 -9.57 11.38 4.19
CA GLY A 383 -9.60 10.07 3.55
C GLY A 383 -10.11 8.96 4.44
N THR A 384 -9.25 8.12 5.03
CA THR A 384 -9.69 6.81 5.50
C THR A 384 -9.36 6.53 6.96
N ILE A 385 -10.23 5.73 7.59
CA ILE A 385 -9.96 5.06 8.87
C ILE A 385 -9.85 3.55 8.65
N GLN A 386 -9.21 2.88 9.60
CA GLN A 386 -9.13 1.43 9.66
C GLN A 386 -9.87 0.92 10.91
N ALA A 387 -10.60 -0.19 10.77
CA ALA A 387 -11.28 -0.84 11.87
C ALA A 387 -11.16 -2.38 11.80
N TYR A 388 -11.08 -3.01 12.94
CA TYR A 388 -11.11 -4.46 13.12
C TYR A 388 -12.46 -4.83 13.71
N VAL A 389 -13.31 -5.46 12.91
CA VAL A 389 -14.74 -5.65 13.22
C VAL A 389 -15.04 -7.13 13.36
N PRO A 390 -15.72 -7.58 14.44
CA PRO A 390 -16.18 -8.95 14.53
C PRO A 390 -17.01 -9.36 13.31
N LEU A 391 -16.70 -10.51 12.70
CA LEU A 391 -17.40 -11.00 11.51
C LEU A 391 -18.91 -11.08 11.69
N ALA A 392 -19.37 -11.48 12.88
CA ALA A 392 -20.80 -11.53 13.21
C ALA A 392 -21.51 -10.18 13.17
N ARG A 393 -20.77 -9.08 13.24
CA ARG A 393 -21.27 -7.69 13.23
C ARG A 393 -20.89 -6.92 11.96
N LEU A 394 -20.19 -7.54 11.03
CA LEU A 394 -19.64 -6.87 9.85
C LEU A 394 -20.72 -6.21 8.98
N ALA A 395 -21.85 -6.89 8.75
CA ALA A 395 -22.95 -6.35 7.94
C ALA A 395 -23.56 -5.09 8.56
N ASP A 396 -23.73 -5.08 9.88
CA ASP A 396 -24.29 -3.93 10.60
C ASP A 396 -23.28 -2.77 10.63
N TYR A 397 -21.99 -3.05 10.82
CA TYR A 397 -20.94 -2.05 10.75
C TYR A 397 -20.86 -1.38 9.37
N LYS A 398 -20.87 -2.19 8.29
CA LYS A 398 -20.89 -1.66 6.92
C LYS A 398 -22.09 -0.75 6.70
N ARG A 399 -23.29 -1.20 7.06
CA ARG A 399 -24.50 -0.39 6.95
C ARG A 399 -24.36 0.92 7.71
N LEU A 400 -23.91 0.90 8.98
CA LEU A 400 -23.70 2.12 9.77
C LEU A 400 -22.78 3.11 9.07
N MET A 401 -21.63 2.65 8.55
CA MET A 401 -20.67 3.52 7.87
C MET A 401 -21.19 4.03 6.53
N GLU A 402 -21.87 3.17 5.76
CA GLU A 402 -22.44 3.55 4.45
C GLU A 402 -23.64 4.50 4.59
N ASP A 403 -24.41 4.39 5.64
CA ASP A 403 -25.50 5.34 5.95
C ASP A 403 -24.96 6.76 6.23
N VAL A 404 -23.74 6.86 6.79
CA VAL A 404 -23.13 8.15 7.15
C VAL A 404 -22.23 8.69 6.05
N PHE A 405 -21.41 7.86 5.43
CA PHE A 405 -20.35 8.27 4.49
C PHE A 405 -20.64 7.91 3.02
N GLY A 406 -21.81 7.30 2.77
CA GLY A 406 -22.26 6.92 1.43
C GLY A 406 -22.00 5.46 1.08
N ALA A 407 -22.80 4.97 0.13
CA ALA A 407 -22.71 3.58 -0.34
C ALA A 407 -21.32 3.24 -0.85
N GLY A 408 -20.79 2.07 -0.44
CA GLY A 408 -19.45 1.59 -0.79
C GLY A 408 -18.31 2.25 -0.03
N SER A 409 -18.58 3.12 0.96
CA SER A 409 -17.54 3.76 1.77
C SER A 409 -16.80 2.76 2.69
N CYS A 410 -17.41 1.64 3.07
CA CYS A 410 -16.81 0.63 3.94
C CYS A 410 -16.43 -0.62 3.15
N THR A 411 -15.13 -0.88 3.04
CA THR A 411 -14.58 -2.05 2.36
C THR A 411 -13.94 -2.99 3.38
N ALA A 412 -14.39 -4.24 3.40
CA ALA A 412 -13.71 -5.31 4.14
C ALA A 412 -12.58 -5.86 3.29
N LEU A 413 -11.43 -6.08 3.90
CA LEU A 413 -10.19 -6.52 3.27
C LEU A 413 -9.70 -7.82 3.88
N MET A 414 -9.07 -8.65 3.08
CA MET A 414 -8.30 -9.80 3.50
C MET A 414 -6.79 -9.45 3.41
N VAL A 415 -6.00 -9.94 4.36
CA VAL A 415 -4.54 -9.92 4.23
C VAL A 415 -4.15 -10.95 3.17
N ARG A 416 -3.63 -10.48 2.06
CA ARG A 416 -3.22 -11.32 0.94
C ARG A 416 -1.83 -11.91 1.22
N PRO A 417 -1.67 -13.25 1.25
CA PRO A 417 -0.43 -13.88 1.70
C PRO A 417 0.75 -13.67 0.76
N GLU A 418 0.49 -13.39 -0.52
CA GLU A 418 1.52 -13.20 -1.54
C GLU A 418 1.48 -11.79 -2.13
N GLY A 419 2.65 -11.21 -2.35
CA GLY A 419 2.80 -9.93 -3.02
C GLY A 419 2.56 -10.00 -4.53
N ALA A 420 3.45 -9.36 -5.28
CA ALA A 420 3.35 -9.43 -6.74
C ALA A 420 3.66 -10.83 -7.26
N VAL A 421 2.81 -11.32 -8.15
CA VAL A 421 2.88 -12.67 -8.71
C VAL A 421 2.71 -12.69 -10.22
N MET A 422 3.33 -13.68 -10.85
CA MET A 422 3.00 -14.15 -12.20
C MET A 422 2.10 -15.37 -12.06
N MET A 423 0.99 -15.40 -12.78
CA MET A 423 0.10 -16.55 -12.82
C MET A 423 0.49 -17.39 -14.05
N GLU A 424 0.94 -18.60 -13.80
CA GLU A 424 1.29 -19.56 -14.84
C GLU A 424 0.02 -20.19 -15.42
N MET A 425 -0.11 -20.18 -16.77
CA MET A 425 -1.20 -20.83 -17.50
C MET A 425 -0.78 -22.19 -18.03
#